data_552230f3dd0827d0a3625a5409c124fe
#
_entry.id   552230f3dd0827d0a3625a5409c124fe
#
_cell.length_a   1.000
_cell.length_b   1.000
_cell.length_c   1.000
_cell.angle_alpha   90.00
_cell.angle_beta   90.00
_cell.angle_gamma   90.00
#
_symmetry.space_group_name_H-M   'P 1'
#
loop_
_entity.id
_entity.type
_entity.pdbx_description
1 polymer ?
#
loop_
_entity_poly.entity_id
_entity_poly.type
_entity_poly.pdbx_seq_one_letter_code
_entity_poly.pdbx_strand_id
1 'polypeptide(L)'
;MSARMRVPTALLVAVALLLAGCSSGKKQQPKAAQTTSPPSTAAPAAGPLQLQLTTSAVGPERGFNPSQAAKRVTPDLQRFLTHYLTVAFLQPQQAKKGWKDFLAMFDPPVRASAKRQLDALALGSVAPKVTAVRPGRAGARATVLFSGNRPAAATVTISFDGTATTAQGSGPVRVHSVLQLVAGQPGWRIAAYDSKAGEDAR
;
A
#
# COMPACT_ATOMS: atom_id res chain seq x y z
N MET A 1 17.02 -44.43 2.87
CA MET A 1 17.86 -43.94 1.77
C MET A 1 18.09 -42.48 1.99
N SER A 2 19.25 -42.12 2.51
CA SER A 2 19.64 -40.76 2.90
C SER A 2 20.45 -40.11 1.77
N ALA A 3 19.97 -39.04 1.21
CA ALA A 3 20.75 -38.22 0.28
C ALA A 3 21.21 -36.95 1.00
N ARG A 4 22.46 -36.91 1.36
CA ARG A 4 23.20 -35.72 1.83
C ARG A 4 23.57 -34.88 0.61
N MET A 5 23.12 -33.63 0.58
CA MET A 5 23.55 -32.65 -0.41
C MET A 5 24.55 -31.67 0.22
N ARG A 6 25.74 -31.64 -0.35
CA ARG A 6 26.91 -30.88 0.09
C ARG A 6 26.79 -29.43 -0.34
N VAL A 7 27.19 -28.54 0.56
CA VAL A 7 27.38 -27.10 0.34
C VAL A 7 28.79 -26.89 -0.27
N PRO A 8 28.98 -26.09 -1.28
CA PRO A 8 30.31 -25.57 -1.63
C PRO A 8 30.53 -24.18 -1.01
N THR A 9 31.70 -24.12 -0.38
CA THR A 9 32.32 -22.99 0.29
C THR A 9 33.01 -22.07 -0.71
N ALA A 10 33.03 -20.76 -0.38
CA ALA A 10 34.06 -19.75 -0.68
C ALA A 10 34.18 -19.17 -2.10
N LEU A 11 34.04 -17.88 -2.17
CA LEU A 11 35.06 -17.03 -2.82
C LEU A 11 35.14 -15.65 -2.14
N LEU A 12 36.22 -15.45 -1.36
CA LEU A 12 36.75 -14.19 -0.89
C LEU A 12 37.44 -13.49 -2.06
N VAL A 13 37.05 -12.25 -2.38
CA VAL A 13 37.90 -11.36 -3.17
C VAL A 13 38.08 -10.07 -2.39
N ALA A 14 39.27 -9.94 -1.82
CA ALA A 14 39.85 -8.72 -1.31
C ALA A 14 40.45 -7.94 -2.48
N VAL A 15 40.11 -6.65 -2.59
CA VAL A 15 40.89 -5.70 -3.38
C VAL A 15 41.28 -4.53 -2.47
N ALA A 16 42.57 -4.45 -2.26
CA ALA A 16 43.23 -3.42 -1.50
C ALA A 16 43.82 -2.35 -2.44
N LEU A 17 43.85 -1.11 -1.94
CA LEU A 17 44.87 -0.08 -2.02
C LEU A 17 45.26 0.57 -3.36
N LEU A 18 45.37 1.91 -3.30
CA LEU A 18 46.57 2.74 -3.45
C LEU A 18 46.14 4.19 -3.34
N LEU A 19 46.46 4.92 -2.32
CA LEU A 19 47.65 5.66 -1.86
C LEU A 19 48.08 6.84 -2.77
N ALA A 20 48.14 7.96 -2.09
CA ALA A 20 49.16 9.02 -2.12
C ALA A 20 49.02 10.14 -3.17
N GLY A 21 48.91 11.33 -2.62
CA GLY A 21 49.08 12.60 -3.30
C GLY A 21 49.23 13.74 -2.29
N CYS A 22 50.38 13.83 -1.63
CA CYS A 22 50.80 15.07 -0.88
C CYS A 22 51.10 16.16 -1.87
N SER A 23 50.51 17.35 -1.73
CA SER A 23 51.09 18.59 -2.24
C SER A 23 50.86 19.71 -1.26
N SER A 24 51.99 20.21 -0.71
CA SER A 24 52.12 21.35 0.13
C SER A 24 51.85 22.63 -0.65
N GLY A 25 50.98 23.54 -0.17
CA GLY A 25 50.74 24.83 -0.80
C GLY A 25 50.07 25.83 0.15
N LYS A 26 50.90 26.62 0.78
CA LYS A 26 50.70 28.00 1.28
C LYS A 26 49.37 28.44 1.84
N LYS A 27 49.46 28.90 3.10
CA LYS A 27 48.51 29.72 3.87
C LYS A 27 47.95 30.88 3.04
N GLN A 28 46.64 30.84 2.81
CA GLN A 28 45.82 32.05 2.69
C GLN A 28 44.53 31.75 3.44
N GLN A 29 44.32 32.57 4.48
CA GLN A 29 43.12 32.56 5.30
C GLN A 29 42.01 33.29 4.50
N PRO A 30 40.96 32.60 4.05
CA PRO A 30 39.81 33.28 3.51
C PRO A 30 38.79 33.50 4.64
N LYS A 31 38.45 34.76 4.82
CA LYS A 31 37.23 35.35 5.37
C LYS A 31 36.06 34.37 5.38
N ALA A 32 35.46 34.16 6.58
CA ALA A 32 34.29 33.38 6.79
C ALA A 32 33.17 33.72 5.76
N ALA A 33 33.01 32.85 4.77
CA ALA A 33 31.83 32.85 3.94
C ALA A 33 30.69 32.24 4.79
N GLN A 34 29.69 33.06 5.07
CA GLN A 34 28.42 32.60 5.63
C GLN A 34 27.87 31.55 4.66
N THR A 35 27.94 30.29 5.08
CA THR A 35 27.23 29.19 4.39
C THR A 35 25.74 29.40 4.62
N THR A 36 25.11 30.11 3.69
CA THR A 36 23.68 30.12 3.59
C THR A 36 23.27 28.67 3.25
N SER A 37 22.76 27.94 4.24
CA SER A 37 22.11 26.65 4.04
C SER A 37 21.05 26.83 2.94
N PRO A 38 21.04 25.99 1.88
CA PRO A 38 20.00 26.06 0.90
C PRO A 38 18.65 25.91 1.60
N PRO A 39 17.61 26.66 1.21
CA PRO A 39 16.31 26.53 1.80
C PRO A 39 15.89 25.07 1.67
N SER A 40 15.60 24.44 2.81
CA SER A 40 15.02 23.10 2.87
C SER A 40 13.72 23.17 2.07
N THR A 41 13.75 22.67 0.84
CA THR A 41 12.55 22.56 0.00
C THR A 41 11.63 21.59 0.72
N ALA A 42 10.71 22.12 1.51
CA ALA A 42 9.66 21.33 2.15
C ALA A 42 8.99 20.49 1.03
N ALA A 43 9.08 19.19 1.13
CA ALA A 43 8.44 18.29 0.18
C ALA A 43 6.96 18.69 0.06
N PRO A 44 6.42 18.91 -1.14
CA PRO A 44 5.04 19.32 -1.30
C PRO A 44 4.14 18.35 -0.55
N ALA A 45 3.22 18.89 0.25
CA ALA A 45 2.28 18.11 1.02
C ALA A 45 1.58 17.09 0.11
N ALA A 46 1.54 15.84 0.52
CA ALA A 46 0.85 14.79 -0.23
C ALA A 46 -0.62 15.20 -0.38
N GLY A 47 -1.10 15.33 -1.61
CA GLY A 47 -2.50 15.60 -1.89
C GLY A 47 -3.39 14.47 -1.34
N PRO A 48 -4.69 14.72 -1.15
CA PRO A 48 -5.62 13.70 -0.71
C PRO A 48 -5.67 12.54 -1.71
N LEU A 49 -5.86 11.32 -1.20
CA LEU A 49 -6.07 10.14 -2.04
C LEU A 49 -7.31 10.33 -2.92
N GLN A 50 -7.14 10.24 -4.24
CA GLN A 50 -8.22 10.25 -5.21
C GLN A 50 -8.40 8.85 -5.78
N LEU A 51 -9.44 8.16 -5.36
CA LEU A 51 -9.80 6.83 -5.87
C LEU A 51 -10.78 6.95 -7.03
N GLN A 52 -10.40 6.44 -8.19
CA GLN A 52 -11.30 6.30 -9.34
C GLN A 52 -12.03 4.95 -9.23
N LEU A 53 -13.33 4.99 -8.95
CA LEU A 53 -14.17 3.79 -8.80
C LEU A 53 -15.14 3.64 -9.96
N THR A 54 -15.11 2.47 -10.62
CA THR A 54 -16.14 2.03 -11.56
C THR A 54 -16.97 0.92 -10.90
N THR A 55 -18.29 1.09 -10.86
CA THR A 55 -19.21 0.14 -10.23
C THR A 55 -20.19 -0.42 -11.25
N SER A 56 -20.34 -1.74 -11.27
CA SER A 56 -21.41 -2.46 -11.95
C SER A 56 -22.29 -3.18 -10.92
N ALA A 57 -23.53 -3.46 -11.27
CA ALA A 57 -24.48 -4.16 -10.40
C ALA A 57 -25.12 -5.32 -11.14
N VAL A 58 -25.29 -6.44 -10.44
CA VAL A 58 -25.96 -7.65 -10.91
C VAL A 58 -27.04 -7.99 -9.89
N GLY A 59 -28.23 -8.32 -10.36
CA GLY A 59 -29.35 -8.65 -9.50
C GLY A 59 -30.41 -9.51 -10.21
N PRO A 60 -31.55 -9.80 -9.58
CA PRO A 60 -32.60 -10.61 -10.17
C PRO A 60 -33.16 -9.96 -11.45
N GLU A 61 -33.49 -10.78 -12.45
CA GLU A 61 -33.86 -10.30 -13.79
C GLU A 61 -35.10 -9.40 -13.83
N ARG A 62 -36.14 -9.68 -13.00
CA ARG A 62 -37.38 -8.92 -13.02
C ARG A 62 -37.30 -7.63 -12.22
N GLY A 63 -37.49 -6.49 -12.90
CA GLY A 63 -37.59 -5.16 -12.26
C GLY A 63 -36.27 -4.62 -11.71
N PHE A 64 -35.14 -5.29 -11.90
CA PHE A 64 -33.83 -4.81 -11.47
C PHE A 64 -33.25 -3.83 -12.49
N ASN A 65 -32.85 -2.65 -12.01
CA ASN A 65 -32.16 -1.65 -12.82
C ASN A 65 -30.68 -1.58 -12.39
N PRO A 66 -29.74 -2.21 -13.15
CA PRO A 66 -28.33 -2.27 -12.79
C PRO A 66 -27.69 -0.89 -12.64
N SER A 67 -28.00 0.04 -13.53
CA SER A 67 -27.40 1.40 -13.50
C SER A 67 -27.83 2.18 -12.27
N GLN A 68 -29.10 2.10 -11.90
CA GLN A 68 -29.62 2.78 -10.71
C GLN A 68 -29.08 2.11 -9.43
N ALA A 69 -28.99 0.78 -9.41
CA ALA A 69 -28.43 0.03 -8.29
C ALA A 69 -26.95 0.37 -8.08
N ALA A 70 -26.16 0.41 -9.14
CA ALA A 70 -24.76 0.82 -9.10
C ALA A 70 -24.60 2.24 -8.55
N LYS A 71 -25.37 3.21 -9.06
CA LYS A 71 -25.33 4.59 -8.56
C LYS A 71 -25.61 4.70 -7.07
N ARG A 72 -26.55 3.91 -6.54
CA ARG A 72 -26.90 3.93 -5.10
C ARG A 72 -25.77 3.41 -4.20
N VAL A 73 -25.05 2.36 -4.62
CA VAL A 73 -24.05 1.70 -3.79
C VAL A 73 -22.65 2.30 -3.92
N THR A 74 -22.38 2.99 -5.04
CA THR A 74 -21.08 3.59 -5.33
C THR A 74 -20.53 4.47 -4.20
N PRO A 75 -21.29 5.39 -3.59
CA PRO A 75 -20.76 6.25 -2.52
C PRO A 75 -20.27 5.48 -1.30
N ASP A 76 -20.97 4.43 -0.89
CA ASP A 76 -20.60 3.61 0.26
C ASP A 76 -19.37 2.77 -0.02
N LEU A 77 -19.27 2.17 -1.22
CA LEU A 77 -18.06 1.48 -1.68
C LEU A 77 -16.88 2.44 -1.79
N GLN A 78 -17.07 3.62 -2.36
CA GLN A 78 -16.04 4.65 -2.48
C GLN A 78 -15.46 4.99 -1.10
N ARG A 79 -16.33 5.22 -0.13
CA ARG A 79 -15.94 5.54 1.25
C ARG A 79 -15.17 4.38 1.89
N PHE A 80 -15.67 3.16 1.75
CA PHE A 80 -15.03 1.97 2.29
C PHE A 80 -13.64 1.73 1.69
N LEU A 81 -13.51 1.78 0.36
CA LEU A 81 -12.25 1.53 -0.33
C LEU A 81 -11.23 2.65 -0.11
N THR A 82 -11.67 3.91 -0.04
CA THR A 82 -10.81 5.03 0.34
C THR A 82 -10.27 4.85 1.75
N HIS A 83 -11.12 4.43 2.69
CA HIS A 83 -10.71 4.14 4.07
C HIS A 83 -9.72 2.95 4.11
N TYR A 84 -9.99 1.87 3.37
CA TYR A 84 -9.09 0.72 3.24
C TYR A 84 -7.69 1.15 2.78
N LEU A 85 -7.58 1.85 1.66
CA LEU A 85 -6.31 2.31 1.12
C LEU A 85 -5.59 3.28 2.08
N THR A 86 -6.34 4.15 2.75
CA THR A 86 -5.79 5.09 3.72
C THR A 86 -5.16 4.36 4.90
N VAL A 87 -5.88 3.44 5.52
CA VAL A 87 -5.41 2.71 6.71
C VAL A 87 -4.30 1.74 6.36
N ALA A 88 -4.40 1.07 5.20
CA ALA A 88 -3.43 0.07 4.76
C ALA A 88 -2.09 0.68 4.34
N PHE A 89 -2.12 1.81 3.62
CA PHE A 89 -0.93 2.31 2.92
C PHE A 89 -0.53 3.74 3.28
N LEU A 90 -1.46 4.62 3.66
CA LEU A 90 -1.16 6.03 3.91
C LEU A 90 -0.94 6.35 5.39
N GLN A 91 -1.22 5.41 6.28
CA GLN A 91 -1.09 5.57 7.73
C GLN A 91 -0.08 4.56 8.32
N PRO A 92 1.24 4.73 8.11
CA PRO A 92 2.25 3.80 8.61
C PRO A 92 2.22 3.64 10.15
N GLN A 93 1.71 4.65 10.87
CA GLN A 93 1.51 4.59 12.32
C GLN A 93 0.53 3.50 12.80
N GLN A 94 -0.27 2.90 11.89
CA GLN A 94 -1.14 1.76 12.21
C GLN A 94 -0.35 0.55 12.69
N ALA A 95 0.91 0.39 12.27
CA ALA A 95 1.80 -0.66 12.77
C ALA A 95 2.00 -0.57 14.29
N LYS A 96 2.12 0.65 14.85
CA LYS A 96 2.25 0.89 16.30
C LYS A 96 0.98 0.51 17.07
N LYS A 97 -0.17 0.52 16.42
CA LYS A 97 -1.48 0.11 16.97
C LYS A 97 -1.80 -1.36 16.69
N GLY A 98 -0.83 -2.13 16.17
CA GLY A 98 -1.03 -3.54 15.79
C GLY A 98 -2.05 -3.73 14.67
N TRP A 99 -2.21 -2.76 13.78
CA TRP A 99 -3.15 -2.80 12.65
C TRP A 99 -4.62 -2.97 13.05
N LYS A 100 -4.99 -2.53 14.25
CA LYS A 100 -6.32 -2.78 14.83
C LYS A 100 -7.44 -2.25 13.93
N ASP A 101 -7.33 -1.02 13.44
CA ASP A 101 -8.36 -0.37 12.62
C ASP A 101 -8.46 -1.05 11.24
N PHE A 102 -7.30 -1.43 10.66
CA PHE A 102 -7.25 -2.18 9.42
C PHE A 102 -7.90 -3.57 9.55
N LEU A 103 -7.53 -4.33 10.58
CA LEU A 103 -8.05 -5.66 10.80
C LEU A 103 -9.56 -5.67 11.16
N ALA A 104 -10.09 -4.57 11.68
CA ALA A 104 -11.52 -4.42 11.93
C ALA A 104 -12.37 -4.41 10.63
N MET A 105 -11.76 -4.09 9.48
CA MET A 105 -12.45 -4.11 8.19
C MET A 105 -12.70 -5.53 7.64
N PHE A 106 -12.04 -6.54 8.22
CA PHE A 106 -12.18 -7.93 7.82
C PHE A 106 -13.25 -8.65 8.63
N ASP A 107 -13.96 -9.55 7.98
CA ASP A 107 -14.87 -10.48 8.65
C ASP A 107 -14.11 -11.31 9.69
N PRO A 108 -14.71 -11.62 10.86
CA PRO A 108 -14.04 -12.36 11.92
C PRO A 108 -13.31 -13.64 11.47
N PRO A 109 -13.88 -14.49 10.61
CA PRO A 109 -13.22 -15.73 10.18
C PRO A 109 -11.89 -15.51 9.44
N VAL A 110 -11.77 -14.42 8.66
CA VAL A 110 -10.57 -14.16 7.84
C VAL A 110 -9.55 -13.23 8.51
N ARG A 111 -9.93 -12.61 9.63
CA ARG A 111 -9.10 -11.63 10.34
C ARG A 111 -7.75 -12.17 10.78
N ALA A 112 -7.73 -13.40 11.29
CA ALA A 112 -6.48 -14.05 11.72
C ALA A 112 -5.53 -14.31 10.54
N SER A 113 -6.06 -14.68 9.38
CA SER A 113 -5.27 -14.85 8.16
C SER A 113 -4.75 -13.50 7.65
N ALA A 114 -5.59 -12.47 7.61
CA ALA A 114 -5.20 -11.11 7.23
C ALA A 114 -4.06 -10.58 8.11
N LYS A 115 -4.09 -10.84 9.42
CA LYS A 115 -3.02 -10.47 10.35
C LYS A 115 -1.68 -11.12 9.99
N ARG A 116 -1.68 -12.37 9.50
CA ARG A 116 -0.46 -13.06 9.07
C ARG A 116 0.08 -12.59 7.72
N GLN A 117 -0.77 -11.94 6.92
CA GLN A 117 -0.46 -11.53 5.54
C GLN A 117 -0.42 -10.00 5.37
N LEU A 118 -0.07 -9.28 6.44
CA LEU A 118 -0.03 -7.82 6.42
C LEU A 118 0.93 -7.26 5.35
N ASP A 119 2.01 -7.98 5.02
CA ASP A 119 2.96 -7.56 3.98
C ASP A 119 2.34 -7.58 2.56
N ALA A 120 1.34 -8.42 2.34
CA ALA A 120 0.61 -8.47 1.07
C ALA A 120 -0.60 -7.53 1.03
N LEU A 121 -1.16 -7.18 2.19
CA LEU A 121 -2.42 -6.44 2.29
C LEU A 121 -2.25 -4.97 2.67
N ALA A 122 -1.10 -4.61 3.23
CA ALA A 122 -0.81 -3.28 3.75
C ALA A 122 0.70 -3.02 3.70
N LEU A 123 1.17 -1.94 4.33
CA LEU A 123 2.61 -1.70 4.47
C LEU A 123 3.34 -2.76 5.32
N GLY A 124 2.62 -3.55 6.12
CA GLY A 124 3.12 -4.69 6.87
C GLY A 124 4.39 -4.40 7.68
N SER A 125 5.40 -5.23 7.49
CA SER A 125 6.69 -5.16 8.19
C SER A 125 7.54 -3.92 7.83
N VAL A 126 7.28 -3.26 6.70
CA VAL A 126 8.01 -2.04 6.30
C VAL A 126 7.44 -0.78 6.96
N ALA A 127 6.19 -0.80 7.41
CA ALA A 127 5.52 0.36 8.00
C ALA A 127 6.30 1.07 9.12
N PRO A 128 7.00 0.39 10.05
CA PRO A 128 7.78 1.06 11.09
C PRO A 128 8.93 1.92 10.56
N LYS A 129 9.43 1.63 9.36
CA LYS A 129 10.52 2.36 8.70
C LYS A 129 10.01 3.50 7.83
N VAL A 130 8.72 3.51 7.49
CA VAL A 130 8.10 4.51 6.62
C VAL A 130 7.75 5.76 7.42
N THR A 131 8.25 6.91 7.00
CA THR A 131 7.97 8.22 7.59
C THR A 131 6.79 8.92 6.92
N ALA A 132 6.61 8.69 5.62
CA ALA A 132 5.52 9.25 4.83
C ALA A 132 5.19 8.36 3.64
N VAL A 133 3.94 8.39 3.20
CA VAL A 133 3.53 7.81 1.91
C VAL A 133 2.81 8.89 1.11
N ARG A 134 3.28 9.12 -0.11
CA ARG A 134 2.62 9.99 -1.07
C ARG A 134 1.76 9.13 -1.98
N PRO A 135 0.43 9.31 -2.00
CA PRO A 135 -0.42 8.60 -2.94
C PRO A 135 -0.16 9.06 -4.38
N GLY A 136 -0.16 8.11 -5.29
CA GLY A 136 -0.19 8.32 -6.72
C GLY A 136 -1.56 7.98 -7.28
N ARG A 137 -1.62 7.04 -8.24
CA ARG A 137 -2.88 6.60 -8.84
C ARG A 137 -3.55 5.57 -7.96
N ALA A 138 -4.87 5.69 -7.80
CA ALA A 138 -5.70 4.68 -7.17
C ALA A 138 -6.93 4.42 -8.05
N GLY A 139 -7.13 3.16 -8.41
CA GLY A 139 -8.25 2.72 -9.22
C GLY A 139 -8.93 1.51 -8.62
N ALA A 140 -10.25 1.40 -8.77
CA ALA A 140 -11.00 0.22 -8.41
C ALA A 140 -12.11 -0.08 -9.41
N ARG A 141 -12.38 -1.37 -9.61
CA ARG A 141 -13.56 -1.87 -10.32
C ARG A 141 -14.34 -2.79 -9.41
N ALA A 142 -15.60 -2.51 -9.23
CA ALA A 142 -16.50 -3.26 -8.36
C ALA A 142 -17.66 -3.88 -9.15
N THR A 143 -17.93 -5.16 -8.94
CA THR A 143 -19.16 -5.82 -9.36
C THR A 143 -19.94 -6.18 -8.11
N VAL A 144 -21.12 -5.60 -7.95
CA VAL A 144 -21.97 -5.75 -6.77
C VAL A 144 -23.13 -6.67 -7.07
N LEU A 145 -23.27 -7.70 -6.26
CA LEU A 145 -24.41 -8.63 -6.29
C LEU A 145 -25.52 -8.10 -5.40
N PHE A 146 -26.73 -8.09 -5.93
CA PHE A 146 -27.93 -7.68 -5.21
C PHE A 146 -28.84 -8.90 -4.93
N SER A 147 -29.36 -8.96 -3.72
CA SER A 147 -30.47 -9.83 -3.35
C SER A 147 -31.72 -8.95 -3.22
N GLY A 148 -32.60 -9.06 -4.22
CA GLY A 148 -33.69 -8.09 -4.39
C GLY A 148 -33.11 -6.68 -4.62
N ASN A 149 -33.52 -5.72 -3.77
CA ASN A 149 -33.06 -4.33 -3.85
C ASN A 149 -31.90 -3.98 -2.91
N ARG A 150 -31.30 -4.97 -2.23
CA ARG A 150 -30.24 -4.76 -1.26
C ARG A 150 -28.91 -5.30 -1.78
N PRO A 151 -27.81 -4.59 -1.64
CA PRO A 151 -26.50 -5.15 -1.91
C PRO A 151 -26.21 -6.30 -0.94
N ALA A 152 -25.70 -7.41 -1.45
CA ALA A 152 -25.36 -8.59 -0.66
C ALA A 152 -23.86 -8.82 -0.59
N ALA A 153 -23.19 -8.74 -1.74
CA ALA A 153 -21.75 -8.95 -1.86
C ALA A 153 -21.18 -8.07 -2.97
N ALA A 154 -19.84 -7.92 -2.99
CA ALA A 154 -19.14 -7.29 -4.10
C ALA A 154 -17.78 -7.95 -4.31
N THR A 155 -17.39 -8.09 -5.57
CA THR A 155 -16.00 -8.36 -5.97
C THR A 155 -15.38 -7.05 -6.40
N VAL A 156 -14.24 -6.71 -5.81
CA VAL A 156 -13.54 -5.46 -6.10
C VAL A 156 -12.11 -5.74 -6.48
N THR A 157 -11.70 -5.32 -7.67
CA THR A 157 -10.30 -5.29 -8.06
C THR A 157 -9.75 -3.88 -7.79
N ILE A 158 -8.66 -3.78 -7.04
CA ILE A 158 -8.01 -2.52 -6.66
C ILE A 158 -6.61 -2.49 -7.23
N SER A 159 -6.21 -1.34 -7.76
CA SER A 159 -4.82 -0.99 -8.05
C SER A 159 -4.46 0.30 -7.33
N PHE A 160 -3.30 0.34 -6.71
CA PHE A 160 -2.78 1.52 -6.03
C PHE A 160 -1.29 1.65 -6.29
N ASP A 161 -0.88 2.85 -6.70
CA ASP A 161 0.51 3.27 -6.82
C ASP A 161 0.78 4.41 -5.85
N GLY A 162 1.95 4.40 -5.25
CA GLY A 162 2.39 5.44 -4.34
C GLY A 162 3.90 5.46 -4.18
N THR A 163 4.40 6.36 -3.35
CA THR A 163 5.82 6.43 -3.00
C THR A 163 5.94 6.49 -1.48
N ALA A 164 6.62 5.52 -0.90
CA ALA A 164 6.97 5.51 0.52
C ALA A 164 8.34 6.16 0.73
N THR A 165 8.46 6.97 1.76
CA THR A 165 9.70 7.60 2.20
C THR A 165 10.17 6.95 3.50
N THR A 166 11.45 6.60 3.55
CA THR A 166 12.14 6.05 4.73
C THR A 166 13.39 6.87 5.00
N ALA A 167 14.11 6.57 6.08
CA ALA A 167 15.39 7.20 6.37
C ALA A 167 16.49 6.89 5.31
N GLN A 168 16.34 5.77 4.56
CA GLN A 168 17.27 5.38 3.51
C GLN A 168 16.90 5.94 2.12
N GLY A 169 15.76 6.59 1.98
CA GLY A 169 15.31 7.14 0.69
C GLY A 169 13.84 6.84 0.41
N SER A 170 13.43 7.08 -0.82
CA SER A 170 12.05 6.85 -1.27
C SER A 170 11.99 5.69 -2.27
N GLY A 171 10.95 4.89 -2.16
CA GLY A 171 10.69 3.76 -3.06
C GLY A 171 9.21 3.63 -3.44
N PRO A 172 8.91 2.92 -4.54
CA PRO A 172 7.55 2.71 -4.99
C PRO A 172 6.78 1.79 -4.02
N VAL A 173 5.48 2.06 -3.86
CA VAL A 173 4.49 1.16 -3.26
C VAL A 173 3.48 0.84 -4.36
N ARG A 174 3.38 -0.42 -4.74
CA ARG A 174 2.42 -0.90 -5.74
C ARG A 174 1.61 -2.02 -5.14
N VAL A 175 0.32 -1.97 -5.38
CA VAL A 175 -0.64 -2.96 -4.87
C VAL A 175 -1.62 -3.33 -5.96
N HIS A 176 -1.84 -4.61 -6.09
CA HIS A 176 -2.94 -5.17 -6.85
C HIS A 176 -3.67 -6.18 -5.97
N SER A 177 -4.95 -5.95 -5.74
CA SER A 177 -5.75 -6.79 -4.84
C SER A 177 -7.11 -7.06 -5.43
N VAL A 178 -7.60 -8.27 -5.20
CA VAL A 178 -9.01 -8.63 -5.40
C VAL A 178 -9.62 -8.87 -4.04
N LEU A 179 -10.64 -8.08 -3.70
CA LEU A 179 -11.36 -8.19 -2.45
C LEU A 179 -12.76 -8.74 -2.70
N GLN A 180 -13.16 -9.71 -1.89
CA GLN A 180 -14.55 -10.17 -1.79
C GLN A 180 -15.18 -9.49 -0.59
N LEU A 181 -16.17 -8.65 -0.82
CA LEU A 181 -16.85 -7.91 0.20
C LEU A 181 -18.23 -8.51 0.47
N VAL A 182 -18.66 -8.49 1.72
CA VAL A 182 -20.03 -8.78 2.13
C VAL A 182 -20.67 -7.51 2.70
N ALA A 183 -21.91 -7.27 2.35
CA ALA A 183 -22.69 -6.20 2.95
C ALA A 183 -23.22 -6.65 4.31
N GLY A 184 -23.04 -5.83 5.32
CA GLY A 184 -23.51 -6.09 6.69
C GLY A 184 -23.86 -4.81 7.44
N GLN A 185 -24.11 -4.93 8.72
CA GLN A 185 -24.21 -3.79 9.62
C GLN A 185 -23.00 -3.78 10.56
N PRO A 186 -22.24 -2.66 10.64
CA PRO A 186 -22.38 -1.46 9.82
C PRO A 186 -21.51 -1.52 8.53
N GLY A 187 -22.17 -1.58 7.35
CA GLY A 187 -21.49 -1.39 6.06
C GLY A 187 -20.78 -2.63 5.50
N TRP A 188 -19.74 -2.41 4.71
CA TRP A 188 -18.99 -3.47 4.01
C TRP A 188 -17.91 -4.09 4.90
N ARG A 189 -17.67 -5.41 4.70
CA ARG A 189 -16.53 -6.14 5.31
C ARG A 189 -15.83 -6.99 4.27
N ILE A 190 -14.53 -7.21 4.44
CA ILE A 190 -13.73 -8.09 3.58
C ILE A 190 -13.90 -9.52 4.07
N ALA A 191 -14.56 -10.35 3.26
CA ALA A 191 -14.82 -11.76 3.54
C ALA A 191 -13.75 -12.69 2.95
N ALA A 192 -13.10 -12.27 1.85
CA ALA A 192 -11.96 -12.95 1.27
C ALA A 192 -11.11 -11.94 0.48
N TYR A 193 -9.87 -12.32 0.18
CA TYR A 193 -8.95 -11.48 -0.57
C TYR A 193 -7.92 -12.33 -1.32
N ASP A 194 -7.47 -11.79 -2.46
CA ASP A 194 -6.22 -12.16 -3.12
C ASP A 194 -5.44 -10.86 -3.35
N SER A 195 -4.24 -10.78 -2.84
CA SER A 195 -3.46 -9.54 -2.84
C SER A 195 -1.99 -9.82 -3.13
N LYS A 196 -1.45 -9.05 -4.06
CA LYS A 196 -0.03 -9.01 -4.37
C LYS A 196 0.49 -7.61 -4.10
N ALA A 197 1.44 -7.48 -3.19
CA ALA A 197 2.16 -6.24 -2.94
C ALA A 197 3.65 -6.47 -3.29
N GLY A 198 4.28 -5.49 -3.92
CA GLY A 198 5.70 -5.56 -4.28
C GLY A 198 6.00 -5.14 -5.72
N GLU A 199 7.26 -5.29 -6.13
CA GLU A 199 7.72 -4.91 -7.47
C GLU A 199 7.10 -5.74 -8.59
N ASP A 200 6.63 -6.94 -8.30
CA ASP A 200 6.06 -7.89 -9.26
C ASP A 200 4.55 -7.74 -9.51
N ALA A 201 3.92 -6.71 -8.94
CA ALA A 201 2.51 -6.41 -9.19
C ALA A 201 2.32 -5.69 -10.55
N ARG A 202 2.90 -6.28 -11.63
CA ARG A 202 2.72 -5.83 -13.01
C ARG A 202 1.69 -6.67 -13.73
#